data_d35b1ec626d80fb35f01fbbcacac3d81
#
_entry.id   d35b1ec626d80fb35f01fbbcacac3d81
#
_cell.length_a   1.000
_cell.length_b   1.000
_cell.length_c   1.000
_cell.angle_alpha   90.00
_cell.angle_beta   90.00
_cell.angle_gamma   90.00
#
_symmetry.space_group_name_H-M   'P 1'
#
loop_
_entity.id
_entity.type
_entity.pdbx_description
1 polymer ?
#
loop_
_entity_poly.entity_id
_entity_poly.type
_entity_poly.pdbx_seq_one_letter_code
_entity_poly.pdbx_strand_id
1 'polypeptide(L)'
;MVFQNPDNQIVSNVVEEDVAFAPENLGVASQEIRQRVDDALRAVGMYDYRTYAPQLLSGGQKQRVAIAGVLAMQPQCVVLDEPTAMLDPQGRREVLDTIERLNRETGMTVILITHHMDEAARADRVIAMSEGRIVADGTPQAVFAQEPLLRSVGLDVPQTEQLLLELKRRGVDIPTDALTPEACAQLLRQRIARS
;
A
#
# COMPACT_ATOMS: atom_id res chain seq x y z
N MET A 1 0.28 13.87 0.07
CA MET A 1 1.31 12.83 0.25
C MET A 1 1.22 12.30 1.67
N VAL A 2 1.41 11.00 1.88
CA VAL A 2 1.49 10.36 3.20
C VAL A 2 2.92 9.87 3.39
N PHE A 3 3.51 10.18 4.54
CA PHE A 3 4.90 9.85 4.85
C PHE A 3 5.04 8.47 5.52
N GLN A 4 6.24 7.94 5.50
CA GLN A 4 6.61 6.65 6.11
C GLN A 4 6.29 6.59 7.62
N ASN A 5 6.60 7.66 8.35
CA ASN A 5 6.34 7.75 9.78
C ASN A 5 5.13 8.66 10.04
N PRO A 6 3.97 8.12 10.50
CA PRO A 6 2.78 8.92 10.80
C PRO A 6 2.98 9.91 11.94
N ASP A 7 3.88 9.66 12.89
CA ASP A 7 4.17 10.59 13.99
C ASP A 7 4.79 11.91 13.51
N ASN A 8 5.41 11.92 12.33
CA ASN A 8 5.94 13.14 11.72
C ASN A 8 4.86 13.94 10.96
N GLN A 9 3.69 13.35 10.73
CA GLN A 9 2.59 13.96 9.97
C GLN A 9 1.45 14.42 10.87
N ILE A 10 1.15 13.68 11.93
CA ILE A 10 0.10 14.00 12.90
C ILE A 10 0.56 15.18 13.76
N VAL A 11 -0.23 16.26 13.76
CA VAL A 11 0.11 17.54 14.44
C VAL A 11 -0.85 17.89 15.56
N SER A 12 -2.08 17.33 15.60
CA SER A 12 -3.06 17.58 16.67
C SER A 12 -3.02 16.51 17.77
N ASN A 13 -3.56 16.88 18.93
CA ASN A 13 -3.76 15.96 20.06
C ASN A 13 -5.10 15.21 20.00
N VAL A 14 -5.94 15.46 18.99
CA VAL A 14 -7.22 14.81 18.77
C VAL A 14 -7.31 14.38 17.31
N VAL A 15 -7.73 13.14 17.06
CA VAL A 15 -7.77 12.55 15.72
C VAL A 15 -8.61 13.36 14.74
N GLU A 16 -9.83 13.78 15.11
CA GLU A 16 -10.70 14.54 14.19
C GLU A 16 -10.15 15.94 13.88
N GLU A 17 -9.46 16.57 14.83
CA GLU A 17 -8.81 17.87 14.61
C GLU A 17 -7.61 17.72 13.68
N ASP A 18 -6.86 16.63 13.78
CA ASP A 18 -5.74 16.35 12.88
C ASP A 18 -6.23 16.17 11.44
N VAL A 19 -7.30 15.43 11.24
CA VAL A 19 -7.91 15.21 9.92
C VAL A 19 -8.53 16.50 9.36
N ALA A 20 -9.04 17.41 10.23
CA ALA A 20 -9.57 18.69 9.84
C ALA A 20 -8.50 19.70 9.43
N PHE A 21 -7.27 19.55 9.91
CA PHE A 21 -6.17 20.51 9.76
C PHE A 21 -5.92 20.93 8.30
N ALA A 22 -5.87 19.97 7.38
CA ALA A 22 -5.60 20.28 5.97
C ALA A 22 -6.78 20.98 5.27
N PRO A 23 -8.04 20.52 5.36
CA PRO A 23 -9.20 21.25 4.84
C PRO A 23 -9.35 22.67 5.41
N GLU A 24 -9.05 22.88 6.70
CA GLU A 24 -9.07 24.21 7.33
C GLU A 24 -8.07 25.15 6.67
N ASN A 25 -6.84 24.70 6.48
CA ASN A 25 -5.80 25.49 5.80
C ASN A 25 -6.11 25.78 4.32
N LEU A 26 -6.94 24.94 3.69
CA LEU A 26 -7.44 25.17 2.34
C LEU A 26 -8.63 26.15 2.29
N GLY A 27 -9.12 26.62 3.44
CA GLY A 27 -10.22 27.58 3.53
C GLY A 27 -11.60 26.96 3.23
N VAL A 28 -11.76 25.65 3.43
CA VAL A 28 -13.04 24.95 3.28
C VAL A 28 -14.01 25.43 4.37
N ALA A 29 -15.31 25.59 4.05
CA ALA A 29 -16.31 26.03 5.02
C ALA A 29 -16.46 25.01 6.17
N SER A 30 -16.63 25.48 7.42
CA SER A 30 -16.65 24.63 8.62
C SER A 30 -17.66 23.48 8.56
N GLN A 31 -18.86 23.72 7.99
CA GLN A 31 -19.87 22.67 7.84
C GLN A 31 -19.43 21.58 6.87
N GLU A 32 -18.73 21.93 5.81
CA GLU A 32 -18.18 21.00 4.83
C GLU A 32 -16.97 20.25 5.40
N ILE A 33 -16.13 20.92 6.20
CA ILE A 33 -15.00 20.27 6.89
C ILE A 33 -15.51 19.13 7.76
N ARG A 34 -16.55 19.33 8.57
CA ARG A 34 -17.14 18.30 9.42
C ARG A 34 -17.54 17.06 8.59
N GLN A 35 -18.22 17.28 7.47
CA GLN A 35 -18.62 16.20 6.58
C GLN A 35 -17.42 15.45 6.02
N ARG A 36 -16.42 16.18 5.50
CA ARG A 36 -15.21 15.59 4.91
C ARG A 36 -14.40 14.77 5.93
N VAL A 37 -14.27 15.27 7.17
CA VAL A 37 -13.59 14.57 8.28
C VAL A 37 -14.31 13.26 8.62
N ASP A 38 -15.63 13.32 8.79
CA ASP A 38 -16.44 12.15 9.11
C ASP A 38 -16.34 11.07 8.02
N ASP A 39 -16.45 11.48 6.75
CA ASP A 39 -16.38 10.59 5.60
C ASP A 39 -14.97 9.98 5.46
N ALA A 40 -13.92 10.78 5.62
CA ALA A 40 -12.55 10.30 5.57
C ALA A 40 -12.24 9.30 6.69
N LEU A 41 -12.66 9.59 7.92
CA LEU A 41 -12.46 8.67 9.06
C LEU A 41 -13.26 7.36 8.90
N ARG A 42 -14.48 7.41 8.37
CA ARG A 42 -15.24 6.18 8.03
C ARG A 42 -14.57 5.39 6.93
N ALA A 43 -14.06 6.07 5.91
CA ALA A 43 -13.39 5.43 4.77
C ALA A 43 -12.15 4.62 5.20
N VAL A 44 -11.45 5.04 6.24
CA VAL A 44 -10.27 4.31 6.78
C VAL A 44 -10.58 3.46 8.02
N GLY A 45 -11.86 3.38 8.45
CA GLY A 45 -12.27 2.61 9.62
C GLY A 45 -11.80 3.18 10.96
N MET A 46 -11.64 4.51 11.04
CA MET A 46 -11.15 5.20 12.25
C MET A 46 -12.19 6.12 12.90
N TYR A 47 -13.44 6.10 12.46
CA TYR A 47 -14.47 7.01 12.95
C TYR A 47 -14.73 6.91 14.47
N ASP A 48 -14.70 5.71 15.03
CA ASP A 48 -14.92 5.49 16.46
C ASP A 48 -13.78 6.01 17.34
N TYR A 49 -12.62 6.27 16.74
CA TYR A 49 -11.44 6.83 17.39
C TYR A 49 -11.31 8.35 17.22
N ARG A 50 -12.29 9.04 16.62
CA ARG A 50 -12.19 10.45 16.25
C ARG A 50 -11.87 11.41 17.40
N THR A 51 -12.33 11.09 18.62
CA THR A 51 -12.08 11.89 19.83
C THR A 51 -10.86 11.42 20.64
N TYR A 52 -10.14 10.42 20.15
CA TYR A 52 -8.98 9.87 20.85
C TYR A 52 -7.74 10.74 20.59
N ALA A 53 -6.83 10.67 21.56
CA ALA A 53 -5.48 11.21 21.35
C ALA A 53 -4.68 10.27 20.44
N PRO A 54 -4.00 10.75 19.40
CA PRO A 54 -3.21 9.91 18.49
C PRO A 54 -2.17 9.04 19.20
N GLN A 55 -1.65 9.47 20.33
CA GLN A 55 -0.67 8.73 21.13
C GLN A 55 -1.20 7.40 21.68
N LEU A 56 -2.53 7.25 21.77
CA LEU A 56 -3.19 6.02 22.22
C LEU A 56 -3.41 5.00 21.10
N LEU A 57 -3.10 5.36 19.87
CA LEU A 57 -3.31 4.54 18.68
C LEU A 57 -2.09 3.67 18.37
N SER A 58 -2.35 2.48 17.80
CA SER A 58 -1.28 1.65 17.20
C SER A 58 -0.69 2.32 15.97
N GLY A 59 0.50 1.90 15.54
CA GLY A 59 1.15 2.44 14.33
C GLY A 59 0.26 2.34 13.08
N GLY A 60 -0.42 1.21 12.87
CA GLY A 60 -1.36 1.03 11.76
C GLY A 60 -2.59 1.94 11.85
N GLN A 61 -3.10 2.19 13.08
CA GLN A 61 -4.18 3.15 13.29
C GLN A 61 -3.73 4.58 13.00
N LYS A 62 -2.55 4.98 13.47
CA LYS A 62 -1.96 6.30 13.16
C LYS A 62 -1.77 6.49 11.66
N GLN A 63 -1.29 5.46 10.96
CA GLN A 63 -1.13 5.52 9.51
C GLN A 63 -2.47 5.71 8.78
N ARG A 64 -3.53 5.02 9.22
CA ARG A 64 -4.88 5.24 8.68
C ARG A 64 -5.41 6.65 8.98
N VAL A 65 -5.11 7.22 10.14
CA VAL A 65 -5.44 8.63 10.44
C VAL A 65 -4.70 9.57 9.51
N ALA A 66 -3.40 9.36 9.27
CA ALA A 66 -2.62 10.18 8.32
C ALA A 66 -3.19 10.08 6.89
N ILE A 67 -3.64 8.89 6.47
CA ILE A 67 -4.35 8.71 5.19
C ILE A 67 -5.68 9.50 5.19
N ALA A 68 -6.47 9.43 6.28
CA ALA A 68 -7.72 10.18 6.39
C ALA A 68 -7.51 11.69 6.26
N GLY A 69 -6.45 12.25 6.85
CA GLY A 69 -6.08 13.66 6.71
C GLY A 69 -5.84 14.08 5.25
N VAL A 70 -5.23 13.18 4.46
CA VAL A 70 -5.05 13.41 3.02
C VAL A 70 -6.36 13.26 2.26
N LEU A 71 -7.21 12.27 2.60
CA LEU A 71 -8.50 12.04 1.95
C LEU A 71 -9.50 13.18 2.18
N ALA A 72 -9.47 13.83 3.36
CA ALA A 72 -10.34 14.95 3.68
C ALA A 72 -10.13 16.16 2.74
N MET A 73 -8.98 16.23 2.05
CA MET A 73 -8.74 17.21 0.97
C MET A 73 -9.40 16.82 -0.36
N GLN A 74 -10.02 15.64 -0.48
CA GLN A 74 -10.63 15.10 -1.69
C GLN A 74 -9.70 15.11 -2.92
N PRO A 75 -8.48 14.53 -2.82
CA PRO A 75 -7.50 14.58 -3.90
C PRO A 75 -7.89 13.62 -5.03
N GLN A 76 -7.46 13.94 -6.26
CA GLN A 76 -7.55 13.02 -7.41
C GLN A 76 -6.43 11.97 -7.41
N CYS A 77 -5.31 12.28 -6.74
CA CYS A 77 -4.14 11.42 -6.66
C CYS A 77 -3.51 11.50 -5.26
N VAL A 78 -3.16 10.36 -4.71
CA VAL A 78 -2.44 10.24 -3.43
C VAL A 78 -1.10 9.55 -3.64
N VAL A 79 -0.05 10.15 -3.09
CA VAL A 79 1.30 9.54 -3.02
C VAL A 79 1.53 9.04 -1.61
N LEU A 80 1.88 7.76 -1.47
CA LEU A 80 2.15 7.07 -0.22
C LEU A 80 3.62 6.63 -0.23
N ASP A 81 4.41 7.19 0.67
CA ASP A 81 5.84 6.91 0.75
C ASP A 81 6.11 5.90 1.87
N GLU A 82 6.36 4.65 1.48
CA GLU A 82 6.58 3.51 2.37
C GLU A 82 5.57 3.42 3.53
N PRO A 83 4.25 3.48 3.29
CA PRO A 83 3.23 3.66 4.33
C PRO A 83 3.12 2.48 5.29
N THR A 84 3.83 1.40 5.05
CA THR A 84 3.75 0.16 5.84
C THR A 84 5.08 -0.21 6.51
N ALA A 85 6.15 0.55 6.27
CA ALA A 85 7.51 0.19 6.71
C ALA A 85 7.65 0.02 8.23
N MET A 86 6.85 0.76 9.02
CA MET A 86 6.91 0.74 10.49
C MET A 86 5.78 -0.10 11.12
N LEU A 87 5.07 -0.90 10.33
CA LEU A 87 3.91 -1.65 10.78
C LEU A 87 4.22 -3.14 10.97
N ASP A 88 3.55 -3.74 11.93
CA ASP A 88 3.49 -5.19 12.06
C ASP A 88 2.74 -5.82 10.86
N PRO A 89 2.83 -7.14 10.66
CA PRO A 89 2.22 -7.79 9.51
C PRO A 89 0.69 -7.62 9.41
N GLN A 90 0.00 -7.45 10.54
CA GLN A 90 -1.44 -7.23 10.56
C GLN A 90 -1.76 -5.79 10.13
N GLY A 91 -1.11 -4.79 10.74
CA GLY A 91 -1.28 -3.38 10.41
C GLY A 91 -0.94 -3.10 8.95
N ARG A 92 0.10 -3.75 8.41
CA ARG A 92 0.46 -3.67 6.98
C ARG A 92 -0.70 -4.12 6.08
N ARG A 93 -1.27 -5.30 6.33
CA ARG A 93 -2.42 -5.79 5.55
C ARG A 93 -3.61 -4.83 5.63
N GLU A 94 -3.97 -4.38 6.83
CA GLU A 94 -5.09 -3.46 7.04
C GLU A 94 -4.94 -2.14 6.28
N VAL A 95 -3.72 -1.57 6.24
CA VAL A 95 -3.43 -0.35 5.49
C VAL A 95 -3.51 -0.59 3.98
N LEU A 96 -2.88 -1.66 3.46
CA LEU A 96 -2.92 -1.99 2.03
C LEU A 96 -4.34 -2.27 1.54
N ASP A 97 -5.11 -3.07 2.29
CA ASP A 97 -6.50 -3.37 1.96
C ASP A 97 -7.38 -2.10 1.96
N THR A 98 -7.10 -1.17 2.87
CA THR A 98 -7.76 0.15 2.90
C THR A 98 -7.42 0.96 1.65
N ILE A 99 -6.15 1.02 1.26
CA ILE A 99 -5.67 1.73 0.07
C ILE A 99 -6.31 1.17 -1.21
N GLU A 100 -6.30 -0.15 -1.37
CA GLU A 100 -6.92 -0.80 -2.54
C GLU A 100 -8.42 -0.59 -2.61
N ARG A 101 -9.10 -0.68 -1.47
CA ARG A 101 -10.53 -0.42 -1.41
C ARG A 101 -10.84 1.03 -1.81
N LEU A 102 -10.11 2.00 -1.29
CA LEU A 102 -10.26 3.42 -1.64
C LEU A 102 -10.04 3.65 -3.14
N ASN A 103 -8.97 3.10 -3.72
CA ASN A 103 -8.71 3.21 -5.16
C ASN A 103 -9.90 2.67 -5.98
N ARG A 104 -10.42 1.48 -5.64
CA ARG A 104 -11.56 0.85 -6.35
C ARG A 104 -12.87 1.61 -6.19
N GLU A 105 -13.18 2.08 -4.98
CA GLU A 105 -14.46 2.73 -4.67
C GLU A 105 -14.55 4.16 -5.18
N THR A 106 -13.44 4.89 -5.16
CA THR A 106 -13.41 6.33 -5.50
C THR A 106 -12.84 6.63 -6.89
N GLY A 107 -12.14 5.68 -7.52
CA GLY A 107 -11.39 5.90 -8.75
C GLY A 107 -10.16 6.80 -8.58
N MET A 108 -9.77 7.08 -7.34
CA MET A 108 -8.61 7.89 -7.01
C MET A 108 -7.31 7.20 -7.45
N THR A 109 -6.41 7.92 -8.09
CA THR A 109 -5.09 7.40 -8.41
C THR A 109 -4.24 7.26 -7.14
N VAL A 110 -3.64 6.09 -6.95
CA VAL A 110 -2.71 5.84 -5.84
C VAL A 110 -1.32 5.56 -6.40
N ILE A 111 -0.34 6.32 -5.95
CA ILE A 111 1.09 6.07 -6.18
C ILE A 111 1.67 5.56 -4.87
N LEU A 112 2.05 4.29 -4.84
CA LEU A 112 2.68 3.62 -3.70
C LEU A 112 4.17 3.50 -3.96
N ILE A 113 4.99 4.13 -3.13
CA ILE A 113 6.44 3.93 -3.11
C ILE A 113 6.73 2.88 -2.07
N THR A 114 7.38 1.80 -2.46
CA THR A 114 7.72 0.69 -1.56
C THR A 114 8.96 -0.06 -2.03
N HIS A 115 9.66 -0.67 -1.11
CA HIS A 115 10.72 -1.66 -1.36
C HIS A 115 10.25 -3.10 -1.07
N HIS A 116 8.96 -3.27 -0.75
CA HIS A 116 8.34 -4.58 -0.51
C HIS A 116 7.71 -5.11 -1.81
N MET A 117 8.28 -6.15 -2.37
CA MET A 117 7.83 -6.71 -3.65
C MET A 117 6.41 -7.27 -3.58
N ASP A 118 6.00 -7.79 -2.42
CA ASP A 118 4.62 -8.28 -2.21
C ASP A 118 3.57 -7.15 -2.27
N GLU A 119 3.94 -5.94 -1.90
CA GLU A 119 3.08 -4.76 -2.04
C GLU A 119 3.01 -4.29 -3.49
N ALA A 120 4.17 -4.24 -4.17
CA ALA A 120 4.24 -3.89 -5.59
C ALA A 120 3.48 -4.90 -6.46
N ALA A 121 3.44 -6.18 -6.06
CA ALA A 121 2.69 -7.23 -6.76
C ALA A 121 1.16 -7.02 -6.75
N ARG A 122 0.64 -6.18 -5.85
CA ARG A 122 -0.80 -5.85 -5.73
C ARG A 122 -1.23 -4.67 -6.61
N ALA A 123 -0.29 -3.94 -7.22
CA ALA A 123 -0.57 -2.77 -8.05
C ALA A 123 -1.05 -3.15 -9.46
N ASP A 124 -1.73 -2.23 -10.14
CA ASP A 124 -2.09 -2.38 -11.56
C ASP A 124 -0.87 -2.17 -12.47
N ARG A 125 0.09 -1.35 -12.04
CA ARG A 125 1.31 -1.01 -12.76
C ARG A 125 2.47 -0.84 -11.79
N VAL A 126 3.62 -1.38 -12.16
CA VAL A 126 4.88 -1.27 -11.42
C VAL A 126 5.89 -0.50 -12.24
N ILE A 127 6.54 0.47 -11.61
CA ILE A 127 7.67 1.21 -12.16
C ILE A 127 8.88 0.93 -11.27
N ALA A 128 9.83 0.15 -11.74
CA ALA A 128 11.09 -0.09 -11.05
C ALA A 128 12.09 1.02 -11.38
N MET A 129 12.71 1.58 -10.34
CA MET A 129 13.67 2.68 -10.48
C MET A 129 15.01 2.31 -9.84
N SER A 130 16.09 2.71 -10.49
CA SER A 130 17.45 2.62 -9.96
C SER A 130 18.26 3.83 -10.40
N GLU A 131 19.04 4.41 -9.50
CA GLU A 131 19.89 5.58 -9.77
C GLU A 131 19.16 6.73 -10.48
N GLY A 132 17.90 6.99 -10.08
CA GLY A 132 17.07 8.05 -10.67
C GLY A 132 16.53 7.77 -12.07
N ARG A 133 16.64 6.54 -12.56
CA ARG A 133 16.16 6.11 -13.90
C ARG A 133 15.12 5.00 -13.77
N ILE A 134 14.17 4.99 -14.69
CA ILE A 134 13.23 3.88 -14.85
C ILE A 134 13.98 2.73 -15.52
N VAL A 135 14.03 1.56 -14.87
CA VAL A 135 14.67 0.35 -15.39
C VAL A 135 13.66 -0.67 -15.91
N ALA A 136 12.44 -0.67 -15.37
CA ALA A 136 11.31 -1.46 -15.88
C ALA A 136 10.00 -0.74 -15.61
N ASP A 137 9.00 -0.95 -16.48
CA ASP A 137 7.68 -0.35 -16.39
C ASP A 137 6.66 -1.29 -17.05
N GLY A 138 5.58 -1.62 -16.35
CA GLY A 138 4.54 -2.52 -16.86
C GLY A 138 3.64 -3.09 -15.78
N THR A 139 2.89 -4.14 -16.13
CA THR A 139 2.15 -4.91 -15.11
C THR A 139 3.13 -5.60 -14.15
N PRO A 140 2.71 -5.93 -12.91
CA PRO A 140 3.56 -6.66 -11.98
C PRO A 140 4.19 -7.91 -12.61
N GLN A 141 3.41 -8.70 -13.35
CA GLN A 141 3.90 -9.92 -14.03
C GLN A 141 5.00 -9.60 -15.06
N ALA A 142 4.81 -8.54 -15.86
CA ALA A 142 5.77 -8.16 -16.89
C ALA A 142 7.08 -7.61 -16.31
N VAL A 143 7.00 -6.91 -15.17
CA VAL A 143 8.17 -6.35 -14.49
C VAL A 143 8.93 -7.45 -13.75
N PHE A 144 8.25 -8.27 -12.95
CA PHE A 144 8.91 -9.32 -12.16
C PHE A 144 9.46 -10.46 -13.02
N ALA A 145 8.86 -10.76 -14.17
CA ALA A 145 9.45 -11.69 -15.16
C ALA A 145 10.88 -11.29 -15.62
N GLN A 146 11.31 -10.05 -15.38
CA GLN A 146 12.65 -9.55 -15.65
C GLN A 146 13.60 -9.72 -14.44
N GLU A 147 13.46 -10.82 -13.67
CA GLU A 147 14.25 -11.09 -12.46
C GLU A 147 15.75 -10.81 -12.61
N PRO A 148 16.44 -11.21 -13.70
CA PRO A 148 17.88 -10.94 -13.85
C PRO A 148 18.20 -9.43 -13.91
N LEU A 149 17.34 -8.65 -14.58
CA LEU A 149 17.48 -7.19 -14.63
C LEU A 149 17.26 -6.57 -13.26
N LEU A 150 16.19 -6.94 -12.56
CA LEU A 150 15.87 -6.41 -11.24
C LEU A 150 17.00 -6.70 -10.24
N ARG A 151 17.51 -7.93 -10.21
CA ARG A 151 18.65 -8.30 -9.35
C ARG A 151 19.93 -7.54 -9.69
N SER A 152 20.18 -7.23 -10.96
CA SER A 152 21.36 -6.47 -11.38
C SER A 152 21.39 -5.05 -10.83
N VAL A 153 20.23 -4.51 -10.47
CA VAL A 153 20.05 -3.14 -9.90
C VAL A 153 19.71 -3.18 -8.39
N GLY A 154 19.87 -4.34 -7.74
CA GLY A 154 19.66 -4.48 -6.30
C GLY A 154 18.19 -4.64 -5.87
N LEU A 155 17.28 -4.87 -6.81
CA LEU A 155 15.88 -5.20 -6.54
C LEU A 155 15.67 -6.70 -6.56
N ASP A 156 14.61 -7.17 -5.94
CA ASP A 156 14.24 -8.59 -5.91
C ASP A 156 12.86 -8.80 -6.58
N VAL A 157 12.38 -10.04 -6.56
CA VAL A 157 11.03 -10.42 -6.99
C VAL A 157 10.24 -10.94 -5.77
N PRO A 158 8.91 -11.03 -5.81
CA PRO A 158 8.10 -11.58 -4.72
C PRO A 158 8.58 -12.96 -4.28
N GLN A 159 8.49 -13.26 -2.97
CA GLN A 159 8.95 -14.54 -2.42
C GLN A 159 8.30 -15.77 -3.08
N THR A 160 7.04 -15.62 -3.48
CA THR A 160 6.31 -16.66 -4.23
C THR A 160 6.95 -16.97 -5.57
N GLU A 161 7.33 -15.94 -6.30
CA GLU A 161 8.03 -16.10 -7.58
C GLU A 161 9.42 -16.67 -7.38
N GLN A 162 10.18 -16.24 -6.36
CA GLN A 162 11.48 -16.82 -6.00
C GLN A 162 11.37 -18.33 -5.78
N LEU A 163 10.37 -18.78 -5.01
CA LEU A 163 10.12 -20.21 -4.78
C LEU A 163 9.85 -20.96 -6.09
N LEU A 164 8.98 -20.42 -6.94
CA LEU A 164 8.63 -21.06 -8.21
C LEU A 164 9.82 -21.12 -9.18
N LEU A 165 10.64 -20.05 -9.24
CA LEU A 165 11.89 -20.02 -10.01
C LEU A 165 12.89 -21.07 -9.51
N GLU A 166 13.03 -21.23 -8.19
CA GLU A 166 13.93 -22.22 -7.62
C GLU A 166 13.46 -23.66 -7.90
N LEU A 167 12.15 -23.92 -7.80
CA LEU A 167 11.57 -25.22 -8.19
C LEU A 167 11.83 -25.53 -9.67
N LYS A 168 11.66 -24.56 -10.54
CA LYS A 168 11.93 -24.68 -11.98
C LYS A 168 13.42 -24.96 -12.24
N ARG A 169 14.34 -24.29 -11.54
CA ARG A 169 15.79 -24.56 -11.64
C ARG A 169 16.15 -25.99 -11.21
N ARG A 170 15.37 -26.58 -10.29
CA ARG A 170 15.53 -27.99 -9.85
C ARG A 170 14.81 -29.00 -10.76
N GLY A 171 14.29 -28.57 -11.90
CA GLY A 171 13.68 -29.46 -12.89
C GLY A 171 12.18 -29.71 -12.69
N VAL A 172 11.52 -28.98 -11.78
CA VAL A 172 10.07 -29.03 -11.65
C VAL A 172 9.44 -28.19 -12.77
N ASP A 173 8.65 -28.82 -13.63
CA ASP A 173 7.88 -28.09 -14.67
C ASP A 173 6.68 -27.38 -14.04
N ILE A 174 6.83 -26.06 -13.75
CA ILE A 174 5.84 -25.22 -13.09
C ILE A 174 5.92 -23.79 -13.63
N PRO A 175 4.76 -23.12 -13.84
CA PRO A 175 4.72 -21.68 -14.12
C PRO A 175 5.34 -20.86 -12.98
N THR A 176 5.93 -19.70 -13.30
CA THR A 176 6.62 -18.85 -12.30
C THR A 176 5.95 -17.50 -12.10
N ASP A 177 4.78 -17.27 -12.66
CA ASP A 177 4.06 -16.00 -12.72
C ASP A 177 3.07 -15.76 -11.56
N ALA A 178 3.07 -16.64 -10.54
CA ALA A 178 2.21 -16.48 -9.37
C ALA A 178 2.84 -15.54 -8.34
N LEU A 179 2.37 -14.31 -8.32
CA LEU A 179 2.88 -13.25 -7.45
C LEU A 179 2.29 -13.26 -6.04
N THR A 180 1.17 -13.97 -5.81
CA THR A 180 0.52 -14.05 -4.49
C THR A 180 0.67 -15.44 -3.86
N PRO A 181 0.66 -15.53 -2.50
CA PRO A 181 0.71 -16.83 -1.82
C PRO A 181 -0.41 -17.79 -2.22
N GLU A 182 -1.62 -17.27 -2.45
CA GLU A 182 -2.80 -18.05 -2.84
C GLU A 182 -2.62 -18.65 -4.24
N ALA A 183 -2.19 -17.85 -5.20
CA ALA A 183 -1.92 -18.29 -6.57
C ALA A 183 -0.77 -19.31 -6.60
N CYS A 184 0.30 -19.08 -5.86
CA CYS A 184 1.42 -20.00 -5.71
C CYS A 184 0.97 -21.35 -5.10
N ALA A 185 0.21 -21.31 -4.02
CA ALA A 185 -0.33 -22.52 -3.38
C ALA A 185 -1.24 -23.31 -4.33
N GLN A 186 -2.04 -22.64 -5.16
CA GLN A 186 -2.90 -23.29 -6.16
C GLN A 186 -2.07 -24.01 -7.24
N LEU A 187 -1.02 -23.37 -7.76
CA LEU A 187 -0.11 -23.98 -8.72
C LEU A 187 0.59 -25.22 -8.13
N LEU A 188 1.08 -25.12 -6.91
CA LEU A 188 1.73 -26.25 -6.22
C LEU A 188 0.75 -27.41 -6.00
N ARG A 189 -0.48 -27.17 -5.55
CA ARG A 189 -1.51 -28.21 -5.40
C ARG A 189 -1.82 -28.92 -6.73
N GLN A 190 -1.97 -28.16 -7.80
CA GLN A 190 -2.24 -28.72 -9.14
C GLN A 190 -1.07 -29.59 -9.63
N ARG A 191 0.17 -29.21 -9.31
CA ARG A 191 1.36 -29.97 -9.71
C ARG A 191 1.50 -31.27 -8.94
N ILE A 192 1.28 -31.22 -7.61
CA ILE A 192 1.32 -32.42 -6.73
C ILE A 192 0.22 -33.41 -7.13
N ALA A 193 -0.96 -32.95 -7.48
CA ALA A 193 -2.07 -33.83 -7.89
C ALA A 193 -1.85 -34.54 -9.24
N ARG A 194 -0.87 -34.08 -10.03
CA ARG A 194 -0.50 -34.66 -11.34
C ARG A 194 0.75 -35.55 -11.30
N SER A 195 1.44 -35.61 -10.16
CA SER A 195 2.62 -36.46 -9.91
C SER A 195 2.22 -37.78 -9.32
#